data_11cb982c65f8c9e087795751c460c2e0
#
_entry.id   11cb982c65f8c9e087795751c460c2e0
#
_cell.length_a   1.000
_cell.length_b   1.000
_cell.length_c   1.000
_cell.angle_alpha   90.00
_cell.angle_beta   90.00
_cell.angle_gamma   90.00
#
_symmetry.space_group_name_H-M   'P 1'
#
loop_
_entity.id
_entity.type
_entity.pdbx_description
1 polymer ?
#
loop_
_entity_poly.entity_id
_entity_poly.type
_entity_poly.pdbx_seq_one_letter_code
_entity_poly.pdbx_strand_id
1 'polypeptide(L)'
;MMIKNRTKSEDKRRLILQAAVRLFVEHGFTQITMVKVAEHAGVSKQTVYSHFGNKEDLFAAAIEHKCLSLGLADSLHLEGELKTCLTLFALRFGSFITEDETLKTHKLCAFEANHLPQLAEIFFRLGPDVVISELSRYFAYKTEKGKLNTPEPRWAASQFLGMVMGEARLRAELNQMDERTLVEREQYLLNCVDMFLRAYQA
;
A
#
# COMPACT_ATOMS: atom_id res chain seq x y z
N MET A 1 9.48 18.62 -18.16
CA MET A 1 8.55 18.38 -17.05
C MET A 1 7.16 18.80 -17.52
N MET A 2 6.38 17.86 -18.11
CA MET A 2 5.03 18.14 -18.61
C MET A 2 4.05 18.04 -17.43
N ILE A 3 3.51 19.18 -17.00
CA ILE A 3 2.35 19.22 -16.09
C ILE A 3 1.16 18.73 -16.92
N LYS A 4 0.78 17.47 -16.76
CA LYS A 4 -0.44 16.92 -17.36
C LYS A 4 -1.62 17.73 -16.80
N ASN A 5 -2.29 18.53 -17.64
CA ASN A 5 -3.52 19.23 -17.27
C ASN A 5 -4.55 18.17 -16.81
N ARG A 6 -4.77 18.09 -15.48
CA ARG A 6 -5.81 17.24 -14.91
C ARG A 6 -7.18 17.69 -15.43
N THR A 7 -8.00 16.72 -15.79
CA THR A 7 -9.38 17.02 -16.19
C THR A 7 -10.20 17.33 -14.92
N LYS A 8 -11.22 18.17 -15.04
CA LYS A 8 -12.17 18.49 -13.96
C LYS A 8 -12.83 17.21 -13.36
N SER A 9 -12.91 16.15 -14.16
CA SER A 9 -13.43 14.84 -13.77
C SER A 9 -12.44 14.09 -12.87
N GLU A 10 -11.13 14.10 -13.20
CA GLU A 10 -10.07 13.47 -12.40
C GLU A 10 -9.92 14.15 -11.02
N ASP A 11 -10.04 15.47 -10.96
CA ASP A 11 -10.03 16.20 -9.69
C ASP A 11 -11.21 15.81 -8.79
N LYS A 12 -12.41 15.69 -9.35
CA LYS A 12 -13.59 15.22 -8.61
C LYS A 12 -13.40 13.78 -8.12
N ARG A 13 -12.89 12.89 -8.99
CA ARG A 13 -12.62 11.49 -8.60
C ARG A 13 -11.67 11.43 -7.42
N ARG A 14 -10.59 12.20 -7.43
CA ARG A 14 -9.61 12.26 -6.32
C ARG A 14 -10.25 12.78 -5.02
N LEU A 15 -11.04 13.84 -5.08
CA LEU A 15 -11.74 14.37 -3.90
C LEU A 15 -12.69 13.34 -3.28
N ILE A 16 -13.42 12.59 -4.12
CA ILE A 16 -14.32 11.52 -3.65
C ILE A 16 -13.52 10.42 -2.96
N LEU A 17 -12.40 9.96 -3.55
CA LEU A 17 -11.56 8.91 -2.95
C LEU A 17 -10.99 9.35 -1.60
N GLN A 18 -10.48 10.57 -1.49
CA GLN A 18 -9.97 11.12 -0.23
C GLN A 18 -11.06 11.21 0.85
N ALA A 19 -12.24 11.70 0.50
CA ALA A 19 -13.38 11.76 1.41
C ALA A 19 -13.82 10.35 1.85
N ALA A 20 -13.86 9.40 0.94
CA ALA A 20 -14.26 8.02 1.21
C ALA A 20 -13.31 7.34 2.21
N VAL A 21 -11.99 7.36 1.96
CA VAL A 21 -11.01 6.76 2.87
C VAL A 21 -11.13 7.34 4.27
N ARG A 22 -11.15 8.66 4.37
CA ARG A 22 -11.28 9.34 5.65
C ARG A 22 -12.54 8.92 6.41
N LEU A 23 -13.69 8.93 5.75
CA LEU A 23 -14.96 8.57 6.37
C LEU A 23 -15.03 7.10 6.78
N PHE A 24 -14.54 6.17 5.93
CA PHE A 24 -14.50 4.76 6.25
C PHE A 24 -13.62 4.48 7.46
N VAL A 25 -12.47 5.13 7.54
CA VAL A 25 -11.52 4.98 8.65
C VAL A 25 -12.06 5.58 9.96
N GLU A 26 -12.73 6.73 9.90
CA GLU A 26 -13.24 7.43 11.09
C GLU A 26 -14.53 6.80 11.65
N HIS A 27 -15.40 6.28 10.79
CA HIS A 27 -16.75 5.85 11.19
C HIS A 27 -17.08 4.39 10.88
N GLY A 28 -16.15 3.65 10.28
CA GLY A 28 -16.38 2.27 9.81
C GLY A 28 -17.10 2.21 8.45
N PHE A 29 -16.88 1.11 7.75
CA PHE A 29 -17.44 0.93 6.40
C PHE A 29 -18.97 0.93 6.41
N THR A 30 -19.60 0.20 7.35
CA THR A 30 -21.05 0.02 7.42
C THR A 30 -21.81 1.32 7.62
N GLN A 31 -21.28 2.23 8.46
CA GLN A 31 -21.95 3.48 8.86
C GLN A 31 -21.94 4.57 7.76
N ILE A 32 -21.12 4.42 6.74
CA ILE A 32 -20.96 5.42 5.71
C ILE A 32 -21.82 5.11 4.50
N THR A 33 -22.47 6.15 3.97
CA THR A 33 -23.28 6.11 2.74
C THR A 33 -22.61 6.90 1.63
N MET A 34 -22.94 6.57 0.37
CA MET A 34 -22.49 7.32 -0.80
C MET A 34 -22.91 8.81 -0.75
N VAL A 35 -24.01 9.12 -0.06
CA VAL A 35 -24.49 10.50 0.14
C VAL A 35 -23.55 11.26 1.06
N LYS A 36 -23.17 10.69 2.21
CA LYS A 36 -22.19 11.31 3.12
C LYS A 36 -20.84 11.53 2.44
N VAL A 37 -20.40 10.59 1.60
CA VAL A 37 -19.17 10.79 0.82
C VAL A 37 -19.31 11.97 -0.16
N ALA A 38 -20.45 12.10 -0.85
CA ALA A 38 -20.70 13.20 -1.76
C ALA A 38 -20.65 14.56 -1.05
N GLU A 39 -21.29 14.67 0.12
CA GLU A 39 -21.30 15.87 0.94
C GLU A 39 -19.86 16.27 1.37
N HIS A 40 -19.07 15.31 1.88
CA HIS A 40 -17.69 15.57 2.30
C HIS A 40 -16.73 15.91 1.15
N ALA A 41 -16.97 15.31 -0.02
CA ALA A 41 -16.19 15.59 -1.23
C ALA A 41 -16.61 16.91 -1.93
N GLY A 42 -17.69 17.57 -1.51
CA GLY A 42 -18.21 18.77 -2.14
C GLY A 42 -18.75 18.53 -3.57
N VAL A 43 -19.32 17.35 -3.83
CA VAL A 43 -19.86 16.95 -5.13
C VAL A 43 -21.31 16.48 -5.02
N SER A 44 -22.03 16.41 -6.16
CA SER A 44 -23.36 15.83 -6.14
C SER A 44 -23.35 14.33 -5.91
N LYS A 45 -24.42 13.77 -5.29
CA LYS A 45 -24.65 12.32 -5.17
C LYS A 45 -24.52 11.62 -6.52
N GLN A 46 -25.11 12.20 -7.57
CA GLN A 46 -25.05 11.66 -8.94
C GLN A 46 -23.60 11.54 -9.44
N THR A 47 -22.72 12.51 -9.09
CA THR A 47 -21.30 12.46 -9.43
C THR A 47 -20.62 11.26 -8.79
N VAL A 48 -20.88 10.97 -7.50
CA VAL A 48 -20.28 9.82 -6.81
C VAL A 48 -20.73 8.52 -7.45
N TYR A 49 -22.03 8.36 -7.69
CA TYR A 49 -22.57 7.15 -8.33
C TYR A 49 -22.09 6.96 -9.78
N SER A 50 -21.93 8.05 -10.54
CA SER A 50 -21.42 7.94 -11.91
C SER A 50 -19.95 7.54 -11.98
N HIS A 51 -19.16 7.83 -10.94
CA HIS A 51 -17.75 7.46 -10.88
C HIS A 51 -17.51 6.05 -10.34
N PHE A 52 -18.34 5.57 -9.41
CA PHE A 52 -18.02 4.38 -8.61
C PHE A 52 -19.15 3.35 -8.53
N GLY A 53 -20.37 3.67 -8.96
CA GLY A 53 -21.50 2.74 -8.94
C GLY A 53 -22.03 2.43 -7.54
N ASN A 54 -21.26 1.76 -6.70
CA ASN A 54 -21.63 1.37 -5.33
C ASN A 54 -20.51 1.66 -4.32
N LYS A 55 -20.76 1.33 -3.05
CA LYS A 55 -19.84 1.63 -1.94
C LYS A 55 -18.62 0.70 -1.93
N GLU A 56 -18.79 -0.54 -2.33
CA GLU A 56 -17.76 -1.55 -2.47
C GLU A 56 -16.77 -1.18 -3.59
N ASP A 57 -17.27 -0.74 -4.74
CA ASP A 57 -16.44 -0.26 -5.85
C ASP A 57 -15.70 1.04 -5.49
N LEU A 58 -16.34 1.92 -4.73
CA LEU A 58 -15.68 3.11 -4.19
C LEU A 58 -14.54 2.73 -3.23
N PHE A 59 -14.77 1.76 -2.34
CA PHE A 59 -13.74 1.26 -1.44
C PHE A 59 -12.59 0.61 -2.20
N ALA A 60 -12.89 -0.25 -3.17
CA ALA A 60 -11.90 -0.88 -4.05
C ALA A 60 -11.02 0.17 -4.75
N ALA A 61 -11.66 1.18 -5.36
CA ALA A 61 -10.93 2.27 -6.02
C ALA A 61 -10.09 3.11 -5.05
N ALA A 62 -10.51 3.24 -3.79
CA ALA A 62 -9.74 3.94 -2.76
C ALA A 62 -8.48 3.15 -2.37
N ILE A 63 -8.58 1.83 -2.20
CA ILE A 63 -7.43 0.96 -1.94
C ILE A 63 -6.45 0.98 -3.12
N GLU A 64 -6.93 0.81 -4.35
CA GLU A 64 -6.08 0.91 -5.56
C GLU A 64 -5.35 2.25 -5.63
N HIS A 65 -6.06 3.36 -5.42
CA HIS A 65 -5.46 4.69 -5.42
C HIS A 65 -4.36 4.84 -4.36
N LYS A 66 -4.58 4.30 -3.17
CA LYS A 66 -3.59 4.32 -2.08
C LYS A 66 -2.37 3.47 -2.42
N CYS A 67 -2.55 2.27 -2.98
CA CYS A 67 -1.44 1.41 -3.42
C CYS A 67 -0.63 2.03 -4.57
N LEU A 68 -1.28 2.71 -5.51
CA LEU A 68 -0.60 3.44 -6.58
C LEU A 68 0.30 4.55 -6.03
N SER A 69 -0.07 5.18 -4.90
CA SER A 69 0.76 6.21 -4.24
C SER A 69 2.09 5.68 -3.70
N LEU A 70 2.22 4.37 -3.51
CA LEU A 70 3.47 3.72 -3.11
C LEU A 70 4.56 3.81 -4.19
N GLY A 71 4.17 3.98 -5.46
CA GLY A 71 5.13 4.15 -6.55
C GLY A 71 6.05 2.94 -6.76
N LEU A 72 5.49 1.72 -6.75
CA LEU A 72 6.26 0.48 -6.91
C LEU A 72 7.10 0.49 -8.19
N ALA A 73 6.51 0.93 -9.31
CA ALA A 73 7.21 1.03 -10.59
C ALA A 73 8.41 1.98 -10.54
N ASP A 74 8.34 3.03 -9.72
CA ASP A 74 9.44 3.98 -9.53
C ASP A 74 10.55 3.45 -8.62
N SER A 75 10.31 2.37 -7.89
CA SER A 75 11.26 1.75 -6.97
C SER A 75 11.93 0.52 -7.57
N LEU A 76 11.17 -0.30 -8.30
CA LEU A 76 11.58 -1.61 -8.80
C LEU A 76 11.92 -1.56 -10.30
N HIS A 77 12.93 -0.75 -10.67
CA HIS A 77 13.40 -0.70 -12.05
C HIS A 77 14.06 -2.02 -12.46
N LEU A 78 13.55 -2.65 -13.53
CA LEU A 78 14.06 -3.93 -14.00
C LEU A 78 15.55 -3.90 -14.35
N GLU A 79 16.03 -2.83 -14.99
CA GLU A 79 17.42 -2.66 -15.36
C GLU A 79 18.26 -1.91 -14.29
N GLY A 80 17.63 -1.51 -13.18
CA GLY A 80 18.31 -0.80 -12.09
C GLY A 80 19.26 -1.71 -11.29
N GLU A 81 20.19 -1.08 -10.60
CA GLU A 81 21.10 -1.77 -9.67
C GLU A 81 20.27 -2.35 -8.50
N LEU A 82 20.47 -3.65 -8.23
CA LEU A 82 19.61 -4.44 -7.35
C LEU A 82 19.50 -3.86 -5.93
N LYS A 83 20.64 -3.55 -5.31
CA LYS A 83 20.67 -3.02 -3.93
C LYS A 83 20.00 -1.65 -3.87
N THR A 84 20.24 -0.78 -4.82
CA THR A 84 19.62 0.55 -4.91
C THR A 84 18.09 0.46 -5.03
N CYS A 85 17.59 -0.42 -5.92
CA CYS A 85 16.16 -0.63 -6.10
C CYS A 85 15.50 -1.16 -4.82
N LEU A 86 16.10 -2.17 -4.17
CA LEU A 86 15.56 -2.73 -2.93
C LEU A 86 15.61 -1.73 -1.77
N THR A 87 16.66 -0.92 -1.70
CA THR A 87 16.77 0.14 -0.69
C THR A 87 15.66 1.17 -0.87
N LEU A 88 15.47 1.68 -2.09
CA LEU A 88 14.42 2.64 -2.38
C LEU A 88 13.02 2.07 -2.07
N PHE A 89 12.79 0.82 -2.46
CA PHE A 89 11.55 0.11 -2.13
C PHE A 89 11.36 -0.03 -0.61
N ALA A 90 12.38 -0.50 0.12
CA ALA A 90 12.28 -0.71 1.56
C ALA A 90 11.97 0.59 2.31
N LEU A 91 12.61 1.70 1.96
CA LEU A 91 12.36 3.01 2.56
C LEU A 91 10.93 3.50 2.28
N ARG A 92 10.47 3.42 1.02
CA ARG A 92 9.10 3.83 0.64
C ARG A 92 8.05 2.94 1.28
N PHE A 93 8.19 1.62 1.14
CA PHE A 93 7.24 0.68 1.71
C PHE A 93 7.23 0.76 3.24
N GLY A 94 8.40 0.82 3.86
CA GLY A 94 8.53 1.01 5.30
C GLY A 94 7.79 2.26 5.79
N SER A 95 7.91 3.40 5.12
CA SER A 95 7.14 4.62 5.44
C SER A 95 5.65 4.40 5.26
N PHE A 96 5.24 3.89 4.10
CA PHE A 96 3.84 3.68 3.73
C PHE A 96 3.06 2.82 4.73
N ILE A 97 3.65 1.70 5.20
CA ILE A 97 2.96 0.77 6.11
C ILE A 97 2.74 1.31 7.53
N THR A 98 3.43 2.38 7.89
CA THR A 98 3.28 3.05 9.20
C THR A 98 2.57 4.39 9.12
N GLU A 99 2.14 4.82 7.94
CA GLU A 99 1.27 5.98 7.79
C GLU A 99 -0.07 5.73 8.50
N ASP A 100 -0.54 6.75 9.21
CA ASP A 100 -1.77 6.67 10.01
C ASP A 100 -2.99 6.18 9.21
N GLU A 101 -3.17 6.69 8.00
CA GLU A 101 -4.26 6.27 7.11
C GLU A 101 -4.15 4.79 6.69
N THR A 102 -2.94 4.33 6.37
CA THR A 102 -2.67 2.93 6.00
C THR A 102 -2.95 1.98 7.18
N LEU A 103 -2.48 2.36 8.38
CA LEU A 103 -2.71 1.61 9.61
C LEU A 103 -4.20 1.52 9.95
N LYS A 104 -4.91 2.63 9.91
CA LYS A 104 -6.34 2.68 10.21
C LYS A 104 -7.17 1.89 9.20
N THR A 105 -6.82 1.97 7.90
CA THR A 105 -7.47 1.16 6.87
C THR A 105 -7.27 -0.34 7.10
N HIS A 106 -6.04 -0.75 7.43
CA HIS A 106 -5.76 -2.15 7.79
C HIS A 106 -6.55 -2.60 9.02
N LYS A 107 -6.54 -1.80 10.11
CA LYS A 107 -7.31 -2.10 11.34
C LYS A 107 -8.81 -2.24 11.05
N LEU A 108 -9.38 -1.36 10.24
CA LEU A 108 -10.77 -1.44 9.80
C LEU A 108 -11.06 -2.77 9.11
N CYS A 109 -10.25 -3.13 8.11
CA CYS A 109 -10.44 -4.37 7.36
C CYS A 109 -10.24 -5.62 8.22
N ALA A 110 -9.24 -5.61 9.13
CA ALA A 110 -8.99 -6.72 10.05
C ALA A 110 -10.13 -6.87 11.07
N PHE A 111 -10.67 -5.78 11.60
CA PHE A 111 -11.81 -5.80 12.52
C PHE A 111 -13.09 -6.31 11.86
N GLU A 112 -13.34 -5.88 10.63
CA GLU A 112 -14.55 -6.27 9.88
C GLU A 112 -14.43 -7.64 9.19
N ALA A 113 -13.26 -8.27 9.17
CA ALA A 113 -12.99 -9.47 8.37
C ALA A 113 -13.99 -10.62 8.61
N ASN A 114 -14.48 -10.78 9.84
CA ASN A 114 -15.45 -11.81 10.19
C ASN A 114 -16.90 -11.43 9.86
N HIS A 115 -17.22 -10.14 9.81
CA HIS A 115 -18.55 -9.62 9.57
C HIS A 115 -18.80 -9.25 8.10
N LEU A 116 -17.75 -8.74 7.45
CA LEU A 116 -17.72 -8.29 6.06
C LEU A 116 -16.52 -8.89 5.31
N PRO A 117 -16.49 -10.23 5.10
CA PRO A 117 -15.35 -10.91 4.50
C PRO A 117 -15.00 -10.37 3.11
N GLN A 118 -15.99 -9.91 2.33
CA GLN A 118 -15.77 -9.27 1.03
C GLN A 118 -14.92 -8.00 1.12
N LEU A 119 -15.01 -7.24 2.22
CA LEU A 119 -14.19 -6.05 2.43
C LEU A 119 -12.72 -6.42 2.65
N ALA A 120 -12.47 -7.44 3.45
CA ALA A 120 -11.13 -7.98 3.70
C ALA A 120 -10.53 -8.57 2.41
N GLU A 121 -11.33 -9.26 1.60
CA GLU A 121 -10.91 -9.79 0.29
C GLU A 121 -10.51 -8.66 -0.67
N ILE A 122 -11.34 -7.61 -0.80
CA ILE A 122 -11.02 -6.43 -1.63
C ILE A 122 -9.70 -5.81 -1.15
N PHE A 123 -9.57 -5.58 0.15
CA PHE A 123 -8.36 -5.00 0.73
C PHE A 123 -7.12 -5.84 0.44
N PHE A 124 -7.18 -7.15 0.70
CA PHE A 124 -6.04 -8.04 0.49
C PHE A 124 -5.64 -8.10 -0.99
N ARG A 125 -6.60 -8.30 -1.88
CA ARG A 125 -6.37 -8.46 -3.33
C ARG A 125 -5.83 -7.18 -3.98
N LEU A 126 -6.32 -6.01 -3.61
CA LEU A 126 -5.94 -4.72 -4.22
C LEU A 126 -4.80 -3.99 -3.48
N GLY A 127 -4.43 -4.48 -2.30
CA GLY A 127 -3.35 -3.93 -1.49
C GLY A 127 -2.18 -4.90 -1.35
N PRO A 128 -2.14 -5.70 -0.29
CA PRO A 128 -1.01 -6.59 0.01
C PRO A 128 -0.62 -7.52 -1.15
N ASP A 129 -1.59 -8.14 -1.81
CA ASP A 129 -1.33 -9.09 -2.91
C ASP A 129 -0.71 -8.42 -4.14
N VAL A 130 -1.07 -7.18 -4.45
CA VAL A 130 -0.43 -6.38 -5.51
C VAL A 130 1.05 -6.18 -5.19
N VAL A 131 1.37 -5.75 -3.96
CA VAL A 131 2.76 -5.51 -3.53
C VAL A 131 3.59 -6.78 -3.58
N ILE A 132 3.05 -7.89 -3.04
CA ILE A 132 3.72 -9.21 -3.08
C ILE A 132 3.95 -9.66 -4.52
N SER A 133 2.96 -9.50 -5.39
CA SER A 133 3.03 -9.94 -6.79
C SER A 133 4.02 -9.12 -7.61
N GLU A 134 4.07 -7.80 -7.44
CA GLU A 134 5.04 -6.93 -8.11
C GLU A 134 6.48 -7.27 -7.70
N LEU A 135 6.70 -7.42 -6.39
CA LEU A 135 8.02 -7.77 -5.87
C LEU A 135 8.43 -9.19 -6.31
N SER A 136 7.50 -10.14 -6.33
CA SER A 136 7.71 -11.50 -6.84
C SER A 136 8.14 -11.49 -8.31
N ARG A 137 7.47 -10.71 -9.16
CA ARG A 137 7.84 -10.53 -10.57
C ARG A 137 9.23 -9.92 -10.73
N TYR A 138 9.55 -8.92 -9.92
CA TYR A 138 10.88 -8.31 -9.90
C TYR A 138 11.96 -9.33 -9.52
N PHE A 139 11.73 -10.15 -8.49
CA PHE A 139 12.69 -11.18 -8.07
C PHE A 139 12.85 -12.27 -9.10
N ALA A 140 11.76 -12.73 -9.72
CA ALA A 140 11.82 -13.71 -10.82
C ALA A 140 12.69 -13.17 -11.96
N TYR A 141 12.47 -11.92 -12.39
CA TYR A 141 13.28 -11.28 -13.43
C TYR A 141 14.77 -11.19 -13.03
N LYS A 142 15.07 -10.76 -11.79
CA LYS A 142 16.47 -10.68 -11.34
C LYS A 142 17.13 -12.06 -11.20
N THR A 143 16.36 -13.11 -10.93
CA THR A 143 16.83 -14.49 -10.92
C THR A 143 17.15 -14.97 -12.34
N GLU A 144 16.31 -14.71 -13.33
CA GLU A 144 16.57 -14.99 -14.74
C GLU A 144 17.84 -14.29 -15.26
N LYS A 145 18.14 -13.11 -14.73
CA LYS A 145 19.37 -12.36 -15.05
C LYS A 145 20.60 -12.80 -14.23
N GLY A 146 20.49 -13.84 -13.41
CA GLY A 146 21.59 -14.34 -12.57
C GLY A 146 22.06 -13.37 -11.50
N LYS A 147 21.18 -12.45 -11.03
CA LYS A 147 21.47 -11.49 -9.96
C LYS A 147 20.93 -11.96 -8.61
N LEU A 148 19.94 -12.83 -8.61
CA LEU A 148 19.35 -13.46 -7.43
C LEU A 148 19.26 -14.97 -7.65
N ASN A 149 19.15 -15.70 -6.56
CA ASN A 149 18.77 -17.11 -6.52
C ASN A 149 17.52 -17.25 -5.65
N THR A 150 16.35 -17.02 -6.24
CA THR A 150 15.03 -17.11 -5.59
C THR A 150 14.22 -18.24 -6.21
N PRO A 151 14.36 -19.50 -5.74
CA PRO A 151 13.61 -20.65 -6.29
C PRO A 151 12.09 -20.42 -6.24
N GLU A 152 11.63 -19.77 -5.17
CA GLU A 152 10.24 -19.39 -4.96
C GLU A 152 10.11 -17.85 -4.80
N PRO A 153 10.03 -17.10 -5.91
CA PRO A 153 10.05 -15.63 -5.86
C PRO A 153 8.96 -15.01 -4.97
N ARG A 154 7.79 -15.67 -4.89
CA ARG A 154 6.69 -15.20 -4.04
C ARG A 154 7.01 -15.36 -2.55
N TRP A 155 7.70 -16.42 -2.16
CA TRP A 155 8.15 -16.59 -0.78
C TRP A 155 9.23 -15.58 -0.43
N ALA A 156 10.20 -15.39 -1.31
CA ALA A 156 11.24 -14.37 -1.13
C ALA A 156 10.64 -12.96 -0.97
N ALA A 157 9.61 -12.63 -1.78
CA ALA A 157 8.87 -11.37 -1.65
C ALA A 157 8.19 -11.26 -0.28
N SER A 158 7.49 -12.30 0.16
CA SER A 158 6.82 -12.30 1.48
C SER A 158 7.80 -12.20 2.63
N GLN A 159 8.96 -12.87 2.56
CA GLN A 159 10.01 -12.80 3.57
C GLN A 159 10.63 -11.39 3.63
N PHE A 160 10.92 -10.78 2.47
CA PHE A 160 11.45 -9.43 2.42
C PHE A 160 10.47 -8.41 3.02
N LEU A 161 9.20 -8.48 2.64
CA LEU A 161 8.17 -7.63 3.20
C LEU A 161 8.00 -7.82 4.71
N GLY A 162 8.05 -9.07 5.20
CA GLY A 162 8.00 -9.38 6.63
C GLY A 162 9.15 -8.75 7.41
N MET A 163 10.38 -8.80 6.88
CA MET A 163 11.53 -8.12 7.48
C MET A 163 11.34 -6.59 7.50
N VAL A 164 10.92 -5.99 6.39
CA VAL A 164 10.72 -4.53 6.29
C VAL A 164 9.60 -4.04 7.22
N MET A 165 8.54 -4.82 7.42
CA MET A 165 7.50 -4.50 8.40
C MET A 165 8.07 -4.39 9.82
N GLY A 166 8.77 -5.42 10.27
CA GLY A 166 9.49 -5.47 11.54
C GLY A 166 8.69 -4.99 12.76
N GLU A 167 9.40 -4.63 13.82
CA GLU A 167 8.83 -4.14 15.08
C GLU A 167 8.08 -2.79 14.89
N ALA A 168 8.58 -1.93 14.01
CA ALA A 168 8.00 -0.60 13.79
C ALA A 168 6.53 -0.66 13.38
N ARG A 169 6.15 -1.64 12.54
CA ARG A 169 4.76 -1.86 12.15
C ARG A 169 3.89 -2.22 13.35
N LEU A 170 4.32 -3.16 14.19
CA LEU A 170 3.58 -3.57 15.38
C LEU A 170 3.42 -2.42 16.38
N ARG A 171 4.50 -1.67 16.62
CA ARG A 171 4.46 -0.49 17.49
C ARG A 171 3.49 0.56 16.99
N ALA A 172 3.52 0.84 15.69
CA ALA A 172 2.60 1.79 15.05
C ALA A 172 1.13 1.33 15.16
N GLU A 173 0.86 0.04 14.97
CA GLU A 173 -0.49 -0.52 15.16
C GLU A 173 -1.02 -0.37 16.59
N LEU A 174 -0.14 -0.48 17.57
CA LEU A 174 -0.46 -0.37 18.99
C LEU A 174 -0.34 1.06 19.56
N ASN A 175 -0.04 2.05 18.72
CA ASN A 175 0.26 3.45 19.11
C ASN A 175 1.42 3.52 20.15
N GLN A 176 2.44 2.68 19.98
CA GLN A 176 3.61 2.54 20.85
C GLN A 176 4.92 2.94 20.15
N MET A 177 4.82 3.82 19.14
CA MET A 177 6.02 4.38 18.50
C MET A 177 6.81 5.22 19.52
N ASP A 178 8.10 4.96 19.62
CA ASP A 178 9.04 5.70 20.45
C ASP A 178 10.11 6.40 19.61
N GLU A 179 10.83 7.33 20.23
CA GLU A 179 11.86 8.12 19.57
C GLU A 179 12.97 7.24 19.00
N ARG A 180 13.38 6.21 19.72
CA ARG A 180 14.42 5.26 19.29
C ARG A 180 13.99 4.54 18.00
N THR A 181 12.80 4.00 17.96
CA THR A 181 12.25 3.32 16.78
C THR A 181 12.23 4.26 15.57
N LEU A 182 11.89 5.54 15.76
CA LEU A 182 11.89 6.53 14.67
C LEU A 182 13.30 6.82 14.15
N VAL A 183 14.26 7.02 15.06
CA VAL A 183 15.66 7.34 14.70
C VAL A 183 16.38 6.15 14.04
N GLU A 184 16.21 4.94 14.57
CA GLU A 184 16.90 3.74 14.10
C GLU A 184 16.26 3.12 12.85
N ARG A 185 15.05 3.56 12.46
CA ARG A 185 14.23 2.90 11.44
C ARG A 185 14.90 2.81 10.09
N GLU A 186 15.51 3.89 9.61
CA GLU A 186 16.18 3.89 8.32
C GLU A 186 17.32 2.86 8.30
N GLN A 187 18.14 2.85 9.34
CA GLN A 187 19.24 1.89 9.45
C GLN A 187 18.73 0.44 9.52
N TYR A 188 17.62 0.20 10.22
CA TYR A 188 16.96 -1.10 10.24
C TYR A 188 16.53 -1.54 8.83
N LEU A 189 15.91 -0.66 8.05
CA LEU A 189 15.47 -0.97 6.69
C LEU A 189 16.64 -1.27 5.75
N LEU A 190 17.75 -0.52 5.87
CA LEU A 190 18.99 -0.79 5.13
C LEU A 190 19.55 -2.18 5.49
N ASN A 191 19.55 -2.55 6.77
CA ASN A 191 19.96 -3.86 7.24
C ASN A 191 19.08 -4.98 6.70
N CYS A 192 17.75 -4.77 6.57
CA CYS A 192 16.85 -5.75 5.94
C CYS A 192 17.27 -6.04 4.48
N VAL A 193 17.61 -5.01 3.72
CA VAL A 193 18.11 -5.16 2.35
C VAL A 193 19.41 -5.97 2.32
N ASP A 194 20.37 -5.63 3.19
CA ASP A 194 21.65 -6.35 3.27
C ASP A 194 21.47 -7.81 3.70
N MET A 195 20.54 -8.10 4.62
CA MET A 195 20.21 -9.47 5.03
C MET A 195 19.59 -10.25 3.88
N PHE A 196 18.64 -9.64 3.16
CA PHE A 196 17.99 -10.27 2.01
C PHE A 196 19.01 -10.60 0.91
N LEU A 197 19.90 -9.66 0.57
CA LEU A 197 20.93 -9.87 -0.44
C LEU A 197 21.90 -10.98 -0.02
N ARG A 198 22.35 -11.02 1.23
CA ARG A 198 23.20 -12.12 1.72
C ARG A 198 22.55 -13.50 1.61
N ALA A 199 21.22 -13.58 1.71
CA ALA A 199 20.49 -14.83 1.60
C ALA A 199 20.21 -15.25 0.15
N TYR A 200 19.99 -14.28 -0.75
CA TYR A 200 19.43 -14.53 -2.07
C TYR A 200 20.29 -14.02 -3.25
N GLN A 201 21.37 -13.28 -3.03
CA GLN A 201 22.25 -12.84 -4.09
C GLN A 201 22.97 -14.05 -4.70
N ALA A 202 23.01 -14.12 -6.05
CA ALA A 202 23.67 -15.19 -6.80
C ALA A 202 25.21 -14.97 -6.85
#